data_97ef47001d01386dc069804b8d8a45e3
#
_entry.id   97ef47001d01386dc069804b8d8a45e3
#
_cell.length_a   1.000
_cell.length_b   1.000
_cell.length_c   1.000
_cell.angle_alpha   90.00
_cell.angle_beta   90.00
_cell.angle_gamma   90.00
#
_symmetry.space_group_name_H-M   'P 1'
#
loop_
_entity.id
_entity.type
_entity.pdbx_description
1 polymer ?
#
loop_
_entity_poly.entity_id
_entity_poly.type
_entity_poly.pdbx_seq_one_letter_code
_entity_poly.pdbx_strand_id
1 'polypeptide(L)'
;VHRRLLRFFSLLLCGVAAATAATVVAPSSNPEVEVSAVKFANLRAPHGSSGNWYEATIALDVRPVPSTSGRMVARVRVTLTLGFELPAPPGGERRMEFYRAEAECVALETGRSDVRFYLPPELVKRDQLHGDPKYWGVELAAAGRAIPAGRGSYASSLPAAEARKSFQTRAAAGAGINEGLLQPQFLTPFALEYARATPSFVRRESR
;
A
#
# COMPACT_ATOMS: atom_id res chain seq x y z
N VAL A 1 70.20 34.54 47.26
CA VAL A 1 68.70 34.50 47.31
C VAL A 1 68.16 35.10 46.03
N HIS A 2 67.89 34.32 44.99
CA HIS A 2 67.20 34.83 43.75
C HIS A 2 66.03 33.91 43.42
N ARG A 3 64.84 34.45 43.57
CA ARG A 3 63.57 33.86 43.13
C ARG A 3 63.36 34.16 41.64
N ARG A 4 63.35 33.17 40.80
CA ARG A 4 62.90 33.29 39.41
C ARG A 4 61.40 32.94 39.32
N LEU A 5 60.61 33.92 38.89
CA LEU A 5 59.20 33.78 38.53
C LEU A 5 59.09 33.14 37.14
N LEU A 6 58.47 31.97 37.07
CA LEU A 6 58.10 31.35 35.80
C LEU A 6 56.66 31.81 35.47
N ARG A 7 56.47 32.55 34.35
CA ARG A 7 55.17 32.95 33.82
C ARG A 7 54.72 31.81 32.90
N PHE A 8 53.63 31.13 33.25
CA PHE A 8 52.91 30.22 32.36
C PHE A 8 51.94 31.04 31.48
N PHE A 9 52.15 30.98 30.19
CA PHE A 9 51.27 31.50 29.14
C PHE A 9 50.29 30.39 28.80
N SER A 10 49.00 30.48 29.25
CA SER A 10 47.92 29.60 28.83
C SER A 10 47.36 30.12 27.51
N LEU A 11 47.59 29.38 26.46
CA LEU A 11 46.92 29.58 25.15
C LEU A 11 45.51 28.96 25.22
N LEU A 12 44.49 29.83 25.20
CA LEU A 12 43.07 29.41 25.14
C LEU A 12 42.72 29.22 23.66
N LEU A 13 42.62 27.93 23.25
CA LEU A 13 42.20 27.56 21.89
C LEU A 13 40.67 27.52 21.84
N CYS A 14 40.05 28.60 21.30
CA CYS A 14 38.61 28.65 21.04
C CYS A 14 38.28 27.80 19.81
N GLY A 15 37.78 26.55 20.03
CA GLY A 15 37.22 25.70 19.00
C GLY A 15 35.84 26.18 18.60
N VAL A 16 35.68 26.71 17.39
CA VAL A 16 34.40 27.04 16.79
C VAL A 16 33.77 25.75 16.29
N ALA A 17 32.82 25.19 17.02
CA ALA A 17 32.00 24.06 16.56
C ALA A 17 30.97 24.60 15.53
N ALA A 18 31.18 24.30 14.25
CA ALA A 18 30.21 24.55 13.19
C ALA A 18 29.07 23.53 13.36
N ALA A 19 27.96 23.96 13.91
CA ALA A 19 26.72 23.19 13.93
C ALA A 19 26.14 23.14 12.50
N THR A 20 26.33 22.03 11.80
CA THR A 20 25.60 21.74 10.56
C THR A 20 24.13 21.50 10.91
N ALA A 21 23.29 22.50 10.70
CA ALA A 21 21.84 22.37 10.77
C ALA A 21 21.40 21.47 9.60
N ALA A 22 21.07 20.21 9.92
CA ALA A 22 20.37 19.33 8.99
C ALA A 22 18.99 19.95 8.74
N THR A 23 18.77 20.46 7.54
CA THR A 23 17.47 20.96 7.09
C THR A 23 16.52 19.78 7.08
N VAL A 24 15.70 19.62 8.11
CA VAL A 24 14.56 18.69 8.12
C VAL A 24 13.56 19.27 7.12
N VAL A 25 13.55 18.71 5.91
CA VAL A 25 12.51 18.98 4.92
C VAL A 25 11.19 18.52 5.54
N ALA A 26 10.34 19.46 5.92
CA ALA A 26 9.00 19.16 6.38
C ALA A 26 8.28 18.34 5.30
N PRO A 27 7.58 17.24 5.65
CA PRO A 27 6.84 16.44 4.68
C PRO A 27 5.81 17.36 4.01
N SER A 28 5.83 17.42 2.68
CA SER A 28 4.84 18.15 1.91
C SER A 28 3.44 17.67 2.35
N SER A 29 2.54 18.59 2.63
CA SER A 29 1.19 18.34 3.16
C SER A 29 0.29 17.51 2.21
N ASN A 30 0.72 17.28 0.97
CA ASN A 30 0.01 16.47 -0.02
C ASN A 30 0.88 15.29 -0.46
N PRO A 31 0.40 14.04 -0.30
CA PRO A 31 1.11 12.86 -0.78
C PRO A 31 1.22 12.88 -2.32
N GLU A 32 2.34 12.37 -2.83
CA GLU A 32 2.62 12.24 -4.27
C GLU A 32 1.64 11.27 -4.96
N VAL A 33 1.16 10.27 -4.23
CA VAL A 33 0.20 9.27 -4.68
C VAL A 33 -0.90 9.14 -3.64
N GLU A 34 -2.14 9.17 -4.10
CA GLU A 34 -3.32 9.07 -3.24
C GLU A 34 -4.31 8.05 -3.82
N VAL A 35 -4.98 7.30 -2.94
CA VAL A 35 -6.11 6.45 -3.35
C VAL A 35 -7.33 7.34 -3.56
N SER A 36 -7.81 7.42 -4.79
CA SER A 36 -9.00 8.22 -5.14
C SER A 36 -10.29 7.41 -5.04
N ALA A 37 -10.25 6.13 -5.38
CA ALA A 37 -11.41 5.22 -5.25
C ALA A 37 -10.97 3.76 -5.17
N VAL A 38 -11.80 2.94 -4.54
CA VAL A 38 -11.73 1.47 -4.63
C VAL A 38 -13.07 0.96 -5.11
N LYS A 39 -13.06 0.07 -6.10
CA LYS A 39 -14.26 -0.52 -6.70
C LYS A 39 -14.15 -2.02 -6.71
N PHE A 40 -15.29 -2.69 -6.58
CA PHE A 40 -15.38 -4.14 -6.58
C PHE A 40 -16.34 -4.59 -7.66
N ALA A 41 -16.04 -5.72 -8.31
CA ALA A 41 -16.87 -6.29 -9.37
C ALA A 41 -16.69 -7.81 -9.44
N ASN A 42 -17.75 -8.50 -9.85
CA ASN A 42 -17.66 -9.88 -10.29
C ASN A 42 -17.62 -9.90 -11.82
N LEU A 43 -16.64 -10.55 -12.41
CA LEU A 43 -16.46 -10.61 -13.86
C LEU A 43 -15.97 -11.98 -14.32
N ARG A 44 -16.26 -12.31 -15.58
CA ARG A 44 -15.75 -13.53 -16.20
C ARG A 44 -14.32 -13.33 -16.67
N ALA A 45 -13.52 -14.37 -16.53
CA ALA A 45 -12.18 -14.33 -17.09
C ALA A 45 -12.21 -14.24 -18.62
N PRO A 46 -11.20 -13.58 -19.22
CA PRO A 46 -11.03 -13.58 -20.66
C PRO A 46 -10.75 -14.96 -21.19
N HIS A 47 -10.99 -15.17 -22.51
CA HIS A 47 -10.60 -16.37 -23.25
C HIS A 47 -11.17 -17.71 -22.74
N GLY A 48 -12.41 -17.72 -22.22
CA GLY A 48 -13.19 -18.96 -22.02
C GLY A 48 -12.87 -19.75 -20.76
N SER A 49 -12.07 -19.22 -19.82
CA SER A 49 -11.99 -19.85 -18.51
C SER A 49 -13.33 -19.71 -17.79
N SER A 50 -13.80 -20.82 -17.20
CA SER A 50 -15.09 -20.89 -16.53
C SER A 50 -15.04 -20.22 -15.15
N GLY A 51 -16.13 -19.57 -14.76
CA GLY A 51 -16.32 -19.02 -13.41
C GLY A 51 -16.22 -17.49 -13.34
N ASN A 52 -16.72 -16.97 -12.25
CA ASN A 52 -16.68 -15.53 -11.95
C ASN A 52 -15.53 -15.22 -11.00
N TRP A 53 -14.67 -14.34 -11.40
CA TRP A 53 -13.60 -13.77 -10.59
C TRP A 53 -14.13 -12.56 -9.82
N TYR A 54 -13.58 -12.34 -8.66
CA TYR A 54 -13.84 -11.11 -7.89
C TYR A 54 -12.69 -10.15 -8.12
N GLU A 55 -12.97 -8.98 -8.68
CA GLU A 55 -12.00 -7.91 -8.95
C GLU A 55 -12.10 -6.82 -7.90
N ALA A 56 -10.97 -6.35 -7.42
CA ALA A 56 -10.81 -5.11 -6.69
C ALA A 56 -9.93 -4.16 -7.51
N THR A 57 -10.49 -3.05 -7.96
CA THR A 57 -9.78 -1.99 -8.70
C THR A 57 -9.50 -0.82 -7.78
N ILE A 58 -8.22 -0.49 -7.61
CA ILE A 58 -7.73 0.64 -6.82
C ILE A 58 -7.33 1.75 -7.79
N ALA A 59 -8.08 2.85 -7.81
CA ALA A 59 -7.75 4.03 -8.57
C ALA A 59 -6.80 4.93 -7.75
N LEU A 60 -5.67 5.26 -8.35
CA LEU A 60 -4.63 6.11 -7.78
C LEU A 60 -4.57 7.42 -8.54
N ASP A 61 -4.51 8.54 -7.83
CA ASP A 61 -4.19 9.84 -8.37
C ASP A 61 -2.72 10.18 -8.04
N VAL A 62 -1.93 10.38 -9.09
CA VAL A 62 -0.51 10.68 -9.01
C VAL A 62 -0.29 12.14 -9.33
N ARG A 63 0.30 12.88 -8.38
CA ARG A 63 0.60 14.31 -8.52
C ARG A 63 2.06 14.52 -8.90
N PRO A 64 2.38 15.56 -9.68
CA PRO A 64 3.76 15.87 -10.00
C PRO A 64 4.53 16.26 -8.74
N VAL A 65 5.75 15.72 -8.61
CA VAL A 65 6.67 16.08 -7.52
C VAL A 65 7.55 17.23 -7.98
N PRO A 66 7.52 18.38 -7.32
CA PRO A 66 8.31 19.55 -7.73
C PRO A 66 9.83 19.33 -7.73
N SER A 67 10.32 18.37 -6.93
CA SER A 67 11.74 18.09 -6.73
C SER A 67 12.34 17.09 -7.72
N THR A 68 11.50 16.41 -8.51
CA THR A 68 11.97 15.45 -9.51
C THR A 68 11.71 15.97 -10.92
N SER A 69 12.74 15.96 -11.77
CA SER A 69 12.64 16.33 -13.19
C SER A 69 11.74 15.39 -14.01
N GLY A 70 11.12 14.39 -13.37
CA GLY A 70 10.27 13.37 -13.98
C GLY A 70 8.80 13.51 -13.59
N ARG A 71 7.91 13.25 -14.56
CA ARG A 71 6.47 13.15 -14.37
C ARG A 71 6.04 11.80 -13.76
N MET A 72 6.95 11.12 -13.05
CA MET A 72 6.72 9.75 -12.56
C MET A 72 7.15 9.59 -11.11
N VAL A 73 6.37 8.80 -10.35
CA VAL A 73 6.72 8.31 -9.02
C VAL A 73 7.18 6.85 -9.15
N ALA A 74 8.44 6.59 -8.82
CA ALA A 74 9.03 5.26 -8.97
C ALA A 74 8.74 4.35 -7.77
N ARG A 75 8.69 3.03 -8.02
CA ARG A 75 8.63 1.98 -7.00
C ARG A 75 7.47 2.16 -6.02
N VAL A 76 6.26 2.35 -6.56
CA VAL A 76 5.04 2.46 -5.76
C VAL A 76 4.51 1.07 -5.43
N ARG A 77 4.47 0.77 -4.14
CA ARG A 77 3.91 -0.45 -3.61
C ARG A 77 2.48 -0.18 -3.16
N VAL A 78 1.58 -1.04 -3.59
CA VAL A 78 0.16 -1.03 -3.24
C VAL A 78 -0.16 -2.33 -2.53
N THR A 79 -0.57 -2.24 -1.27
CA THR A 79 -1.03 -3.39 -0.49
C THR A 79 -2.52 -3.28 -0.27
N LEU A 80 -3.28 -4.28 -0.72
CA LEU A 80 -4.71 -4.38 -0.51
C LEU A 80 -5.01 -5.43 0.55
N THR A 81 -5.86 -5.07 1.50
CA THR A 81 -6.42 -5.98 2.49
C THR A 81 -7.94 -5.95 2.40
N LEU A 82 -8.55 -7.12 2.27
CA LEU A 82 -10.00 -7.32 2.22
C LEU A 82 -10.45 -8.12 3.44
N GLY A 83 -11.63 -7.80 3.99
CA GLY A 83 -12.28 -8.52 5.07
C GLY A 83 -13.74 -8.81 4.72
N PHE A 84 -14.05 -10.08 4.48
CA PHE A 84 -15.41 -10.54 4.20
C PHE A 84 -16.04 -11.17 5.44
N GLU A 85 -17.29 -10.82 5.70
CA GLU A 85 -18.09 -11.51 6.70
C GLU A 85 -18.83 -12.67 6.01
N LEU A 86 -18.38 -13.88 6.28
CA LEU A 86 -18.95 -15.08 5.68
C LEU A 86 -20.25 -15.48 6.39
N PRO A 87 -21.17 -16.13 5.65
CA PRO A 87 -22.40 -16.69 6.25
C PRO A 87 -22.05 -17.64 7.41
N ALA A 88 -22.87 -17.59 8.46
CA ALA A 88 -22.77 -18.53 9.55
C ALA A 88 -23.17 -19.93 9.06
N PRO A 89 -22.41 -21.00 9.38
CA PRO A 89 -22.90 -22.36 9.20
C PRO A 89 -24.13 -22.59 10.12
N PRO A 90 -24.98 -23.58 9.82
CA PRO A 90 -26.12 -23.88 10.69
C PRO A 90 -25.70 -24.07 12.14
N GLY A 91 -26.23 -23.23 13.05
CA GLY A 91 -25.89 -23.22 14.48
C GLY A 91 -24.52 -22.62 14.85
N GLY A 92 -23.79 -22.05 13.89
CA GLY A 92 -22.49 -21.41 14.11
C GLY A 92 -22.54 -19.89 14.11
N GLU A 93 -21.41 -19.29 14.39
CA GLU A 93 -21.22 -17.83 14.34
C GLU A 93 -20.71 -17.38 12.98
N ARG A 94 -21.01 -16.12 12.61
CA ARG A 94 -20.41 -15.48 11.45
C ARG A 94 -18.90 -15.36 11.64
N ARG A 95 -18.13 -15.69 10.62
CA ARG A 95 -16.68 -15.54 10.67
C ARG A 95 -16.20 -14.49 9.69
N MET A 96 -15.09 -13.88 10.02
CA MET A 96 -14.38 -12.95 9.12
C MET A 96 -13.25 -13.71 8.41
N GLU A 97 -13.24 -13.61 7.09
CA GLU A 97 -12.11 -14.07 6.28
C GLU A 97 -11.34 -12.86 5.74
N PHE A 98 -10.02 -12.96 5.81
CA PHE A 98 -9.12 -11.89 5.38
C PHE A 98 -8.26 -12.36 4.20
N TYR A 99 -8.13 -11.49 3.21
CA TYR A 99 -7.27 -11.68 2.05
C TYR A 99 -6.36 -10.48 1.92
N ARG A 100 -5.06 -10.72 1.68
CA ARG A 100 -4.07 -9.66 1.54
C ARG A 100 -3.16 -9.95 0.36
N ALA A 101 -2.89 -8.91 -0.44
CA ALA A 101 -1.94 -8.99 -1.55
C ALA A 101 -1.18 -7.68 -1.69
N GLU A 102 -0.04 -7.77 -2.35
CA GLU A 102 0.86 -6.67 -2.65
C GLU A 102 1.19 -6.65 -4.14
N ALA A 103 1.18 -5.46 -4.74
CA ALA A 103 1.71 -5.21 -6.07
C ALA A 103 2.69 -4.04 -6.02
N GLU A 104 3.85 -4.18 -6.66
CA GLU A 104 4.83 -3.10 -6.80
C GLU A 104 4.83 -2.61 -8.25
N CYS A 105 4.44 -1.34 -8.45
CA CYS A 105 4.52 -0.68 -9.74
C CYS A 105 5.95 -0.21 -10.00
N VAL A 106 6.47 -0.39 -11.21
CA VAL A 106 7.80 0.09 -11.62
C VAL A 106 7.86 1.61 -11.49
N ALA A 107 6.87 2.28 -12.07
CA ALA A 107 6.65 3.72 -11.94
C ALA A 107 5.19 4.04 -12.23
N LEU A 108 4.69 5.11 -11.63
CA LEU A 108 3.38 5.68 -11.91
C LEU A 108 3.56 7.04 -12.56
N GLU A 109 2.96 7.24 -13.73
CA GLU A 109 2.91 8.54 -14.40
C GLU A 109 1.93 9.46 -13.68
N THR A 110 2.18 10.78 -13.80
CA THR A 110 1.25 11.81 -13.32
C THR A 110 -0.13 11.61 -13.95
N GLY A 111 -1.17 11.66 -13.13
CA GLY A 111 -2.54 11.43 -13.52
C GLY A 111 -3.12 10.20 -12.84
N ARG A 112 -4.04 9.52 -13.52
CA ARG A 112 -4.74 8.36 -12.97
C ARG A 112 -4.06 7.06 -13.37
N SER A 113 -3.89 6.17 -12.38
CA SER A 113 -3.48 4.78 -12.56
C SER A 113 -4.43 3.84 -11.82
N ASP A 114 -4.72 2.67 -12.41
CA ASP A 114 -5.60 1.65 -11.82
C ASP A 114 -4.80 0.38 -11.54
N VAL A 115 -4.70 0.00 -10.26
CA VAL A 115 -4.09 -1.26 -9.80
C VAL A 115 -5.19 -2.24 -9.46
N ARG A 116 -5.10 -3.48 -10.00
CA ARG A 116 -6.15 -4.49 -9.86
C ARG A 116 -5.65 -5.73 -9.16
N PHE A 117 -6.51 -6.29 -8.30
CA PHE A 117 -6.32 -7.55 -7.62
C PHE A 117 -7.55 -8.43 -7.82
N TYR A 118 -7.33 -9.75 -7.79
CA TYR A 118 -8.37 -10.71 -8.11
C TYR A 118 -8.40 -11.87 -7.13
N LEU A 119 -9.61 -12.34 -6.78
CA LEU A 119 -9.83 -13.64 -6.16
C LEU A 119 -10.37 -14.63 -7.19
N PRO A 120 -9.83 -15.86 -7.26
CA PRO A 120 -10.23 -16.85 -8.24
C PRO A 120 -11.65 -17.40 -8.01
N PRO A 121 -12.30 -17.96 -9.05
CA PRO A 121 -13.68 -18.42 -9.01
C PRO A 121 -13.98 -19.46 -7.93
N GLU A 122 -13.01 -20.31 -7.62
CA GLU A 122 -13.13 -21.33 -6.60
C GLU A 122 -13.38 -20.72 -5.21
N LEU A 123 -12.67 -19.63 -4.91
CA LEU A 123 -12.85 -18.89 -3.66
C LEU A 123 -14.15 -18.12 -3.65
N VAL A 124 -14.47 -17.45 -4.76
CA VAL A 124 -15.74 -16.71 -4.90
C VAL A 124 -16.92 -17.64 -4.65
N LYS A 125 -16.87 -18.86 -5.18
CA LYS A 125 -17.90 -19.87 -4.97
C LYS A 125 -17.88 -20.46 -3.55
N ARG A 126 -16.68 -20.82 -3.04
CA ARG A 126 -16.51 -21.41 -1.71
C ARG A 126 -17.04 -20.50 -0.61
N ASP A 127 -16.67 -19.24 -0.67
CA ASP A 127 -16.94 -18.25 0.37
C ASP A 127 -18.16 -17.37 0.06
N GLN A 128 -18.86 -17.66 -1.05
CA GLN A 128 -20.06 -16.96 -1.50
C GLN A 128 -19.82 -15.42 -1.55
N LEU A 129 -18.70 -15.01 -2.15
CA LEU A 129 -18.30 -13.60 -2.19
C LEU A 129 -19.18 -12.83 -3.19
N HIS A 130 -20.24 -12.25 -2.67
CA HIS A 130 -21.18 -11.42 -3.42
C HIS A 130 -21.20 -10.00 -2.82
N GLY A 131 -21.03 -9.00 -3.67
CA GLY A 131 -21.01 -7.60 -3.24
C GLY A 131 -19.68 -7.18 -2.64
N ASP A 132 -19.68 -6.02 -2.00
CA ASP A 132 -18.49 -5.37 -1.45
C ASP A 132 -18.02 -6.07 -0.16
N PRO A 133 -16.70 -6.08 0.12
CA PRO A 133 -16.19 -6.58 1.38
C PRO A 133 -16.67 -5.67 2.53
N LYS A 134 -16.93 -6.25 3.69
CA LYS A 134 -17.37 -5.50 4.88
C LYS A 134 -16.31 -4.49 5.31
N TYR A 135 -15.05 -4.87 5.19
CA TYR A 135 -13.89 -4.02 5.49
C TYR A 135 -12.86 -4.14 4.38
N TRP A 136 -12.22 -3.03 4.06
CA TRP A 136 -11.05 -3.04 3.19
C TRP A 136 -10.12 -1.88 3.56
N GLY A 137 -8.85 -2.04 3.23
CA GLY A 137 -7.82 -1.02 3.40
C GLY A 137 -6.75 -1.13 2.33
N VAL A 138 -6.26 0.01 1.89
CA VAL A 138 -5.15 0.15 0.95
C VAL A 138 -4.02 0.88 1.63
N GLU A 139 -2.85 0.28 1.65
CA GLU A 139 -1.60 0.88 2.12
C GLU A 139 -0.71 1.17 0.92
N LEU A 140 -0.12 2.35 0.93
CA LEU A 140 0.80 2.79 -0.13
C LEU A 140 2.19 3.02 0.43
N ALA A 141 3.21 2.70 -0.36
CA ALA A 141 4.59 3.09 -0.10
C ALA A 141 5.28 3.48 -1.40
N ALA A 142 6.12 4.50 -1.40
CA ALA A 142 6.96 4.89 -2.53
C ALA A 142 8.43 4.84 -2.14
N ALA A 143 9.25 4.16 -2.95
CA ALA A 143 10.67 3.94 -2.70
C ALA A 143 10.96 3.45 -1.26
N GLY A 144 10.13 2.55 -0.74
CA GLY A 144 10.23 1.97 0.60
C GLY A 144 9.68 2.85 1.74
N ARG A 145 9.23 4.07 1.49
CA ARG A 145 8.62 4.95 2.49
C ARG A 145 7.11 4.83 2.46
N ALA A 146 6.49 4.61 3.62
CA ALA A 146 5.03 4.60 3.74
C ALA A 146 4.44 5.97 3.36
N ILE A 147 3.37 5.95 2.58
CA ILE A 147 2.57 7.13 2.25
C ILE A 147 1.41 7.20 3.24
N PRO A 148 1.16 8.36 3.87
CA PRO A 148 0.03 8.53 4.77
C PRO A 148 -1.30 8.18 4.09
N ALA A 149 -2.16 7.46 4.82
CA ALA A 149 -3.46 7.05 4.30
C ALA A 149 -4.38 8.27 4.11
N GLY A 150 -4.89 8.43 2.89
CA GLY A 150 -5.90 9.42 2.53
C GLY A 150 -7.34 8.93 2.85
N ARG A 151 -8.32 9.75 2.52
CA ARG A 151 -9.76 9.41 2.72
C ARG A 151 -10.18 8.17 1.94
N GLY A 152 -9.64 7.97 0.73
CA GLY A 152 -9.95 6.84 -0.13
C GLY A 152 -9.22 5.55 0.21
N SER A 153 -8.40 5.52 1.26
CA SER A 153 -7.57 4.35 1.61
C SER A 153 -8.29 3.29 2.43
N TYR A 154 -9.47 3.58 2.98
CA TYR A 154 -10.22 2.64 3.82
C TYR A 154 -11.71 2.67 3.53
N ALA A 155 -12.37 1.54 3.79
CA ALA A 155 -13.82 1.44 3.76
C ALA A 155 -14.49 2.46 4.69
N SER A 156 -15.66 2.95 4.30
CA SER A 156 -16.48 3.86 5.13
C SER A 156 -16.86 3.26 6.50
N SER A 157 -16.89 1.92 6.59
CA SER A 157 -17.09 1.17 7.85
C SER A 157 -15.89 1.26 8.82
N LEU A 158 -14.76 1.86 8.40
CA LEU A 158 -13.56 2.06 9.21
C LEU A 158 -13.23 3.57 9.37
N PRO A 159 -14.13 4.37 9.96
CA PRO A 159 -13.96 5.83 9.99
C PRO A 159 -12.85 6.28 10.94
N ALA A 160 -12.67 5.59 12.07
CA ALA A 160 -11.74 5.96 13.13
C ALA A 160 -10.37 5.28 12.97
N ALA A 161 -9.30 5.95 13.40
CA ALA A 161 -7.93 5.41 13.37
C ALA A 161 -7.81 4.11 14.18
N GLU A 162 -8.46 4.01 15.32
CA GLU A 162 -8.45 2.80 16.15
C GLU A 162 -9.16 1.61 15.47
N ALA A 163 -10.27 1.86 14.76
CA ALA A 163 -10.95 0.83 13.99
C ALA A 163 -10.06 0.31 12.85
N ARG A 164 -9.32 1.21 12.16
CA ARG A 164 -8.35 0.85 11.11
C ARG A 164 -7.20 0.02 11.67
N LYS A 165 -6.62 0.44 12.80
CA LYS A 165 -5.55 -0.30 13.47
C LYS A 165 -6.02 -1.69 13.91
N SER A 166 -7.19 -1.79 14.53
CA SER A 166 -7.80 -3.07 14.91
C SER A 166 -8.04 -3.98 13.69
N PHE A 167 -8.54 -3.42 12.59
CA PHE A 167 -8.70 -4.15 11.33
C PHE A 167 -7.36 -4.67 10.80
N GLN A 168 -6.33 -3.82 10.72
CA GLN A 168 -4.99 -4.21 10.26
C GLN A 168 -4.38 -5.33 11.12
N THR A 169 -4.51 -5.23 12.46
CA THR A 169 -4.01 -6.27 13.38
C THR A 169 -4.71 -7.61 13.17
N ARG A 170 -6.05 -7.61 13.06
CA ARG A 170 -6.82 -8.84 12.79
C ARG A 170 -6.51 -9.41 11.42
N ALA A 171 -6.39 -8.56 10.41
CA ALA A 171 -6.05 -8.99 9.07
C ALA A 171 -4.64 -9.57 8.99
N ALA A 172 -3.66 -9.00 9.67
CA ALA A 172 -2.30 -9.56 9.71
C ALA A 172 -2.28 -10.97 10.35
N ALA A 173 -3.08 -11.19 11.39
CA ALA A 173 -3.19 -12.50 12.04
C ALA A 173 -3.97 -13.52 11.18
N GLY A 174 -5.02 -13.08 10.46
CA GLY A 174 -5.93 -13.96 9.71
C GLY A 174 -5.53 -14.19 8.25
N ALA A 175 -4.83 -13.26 7.61
CA ALA A 175 -4.50 -13.35 6.19
C ALA A 175 -3.48 -14.44 5.84
N GLY A 176 -2.69 -14.92 6.82
CA GLY A 176 -1.70 -15.96 6.59
C GLY A 176 -2.29 -17.27 6.08
N ILE A 177 -3.52 -17.62 6.48
CA ILE A 177 -4.23 -18.81 6.00
C ILE A 177 -4.60 -18.67 4.51
N ASN A 178 -4.83 -17.44 4.05
CA ASN A 178 -5.25 -17.10 2.70
C ASN A 178 -4.12 -16.44 1.89
N GLU A 179 -2.85 -16.66 2.28
CA GLU A 179 -1.70 -16.11 1.58
C GLU A 179 -1.65 -16.58 0.13
N GLY A 180 -1.42 -15.64 -0.80
CA GLY A 180 -1.35 -15.92 -2.24
C GLY A 180 -2.71 -16.13 -2.93
N LEU A 181 -3.83 -16.15 -2.20
CA LEU A 181 -5.16 -16.35 -2.79
C LEU A 181 -5.71 -15.07 -3.45
N LEU A 182 -5.48 -13.91 -2.86
CA LEU A 182 -5.70 -12.63 -3.54
C LEU A 182 -4.48 -12.36 -4.42
N GLN A 183 -4.69 -12.18 -5.71
CA GLN A 183 -3.63 -12.11 -6.70
C GLN A 183 -3.61 -10.76 -7.42
N PRO A 184 -2.44 -10.13 -7.60
CA PRO A 184 -2.33 -8.98 -8.48
C PRO A 184 -2.56 -9.39 -9.94
N GLN A 185 -3.03 -8.46 -10.76
CA GLN A 185 -3.45 -8.68 -12.15
C GLN A 185 -2.47 -9.52 -12.97
N PHE A 186 -1.16 -9.27 -12.83
CA PHE A 186 -0.12 -9.93 -13.64
C PHE A 186 0.09 -11.43 -13.32
N LEU A 187 -0.53 -11.95 -12.25
CA LEU A 187 -0.54 -13.38 -11.89
C LEU A 187 -1.86 -14.09 -12.27
N THR A 188 -2.74 -13.43 -13.01
CA THR A 188 -4.08 -13.90 -13.31
C THR A 188 -4.31 -14.00 -14.81
N PRO A 189 -5.40 -14.61 -15.31
CA PRO A 189 -5.77 -14.59 -16.71
C PRO A 189 -5.97 -13.19 -17.30
N PHE A 190 -6.14 -12.17 -16.45
CA PHE A 190 -6.26 -10.75 -16.83
C PHE A 190 -4.91 -10.06 -17.07
N ALA A 191 -3.80 -10.80 -17.01
CA ALA A 191 -2.45 -10.26 -17.15
C ALA A 191 -2.20 -9.51 -18.47
N LEU A 192 -2.93 -9.86 -19.54
CA LEU A 192 -2.83 -9.25 -20.86
C LEU A 192 -3.90 -8.17 -21.11
N GLU A 193 -4.84 -7.98 -20.18
CA GLU A 193 -5.87 -6.97 -20.30
C GLU A 193 -5.37 -5.62 -19.77
N TYR A 194 -4.62 -4.90 -20.61
CA TYR A 194 -4.11 -3.58 -20.29
C TYR A 194 -5.09 -2.49 -20.69
N ALA A 195 -5.81 -1.93 -19.71
CA ALA A 195 -6.43 -0.64 -19.90
C ALA A 195 -5.36 0.47 -19.87
N ARG A 196 -5.63 1.63 -20.49
CA ARG A 196 -4.70 2.77 -20.58
C ARG A 196 -4.12 3.20 -19.21
N ALA A 197 -4.88 3.02 -18.13
CA ALA A 197 -4.48 3.40 -16.78
C ALA A 197 -3.75 2.27 -16.01
N THR A 198 -3.50 1.09 -16.62
CA THR A 198 -2.83 -0.02 -15.94
C THR A 198 -1.32 0.21 -15.93
N PRO A 199 -0.66 0.27 -14.75
CA PRO A 199 0.78 0.46 -14.65
C PRO A 199 1.56 -0.81 -14.98
N SER A 200 2.86 -0.66 -15.24
CA SER A 200 3.80 -1.77 -15.31
C SER A 200 4.21 -2.22 -13.90
N PHE A 201 4.24 -3.55 -13.68
CA PHE A 201 4.55 -4.14 -12.38
C PHE A 201 5.96 -4.71 -12.32
N VAL A 202 6.56 -4.65 -11.13
CA VAL A 202 7.79 -5.38 -10.80
C VAL A 202 7.42 -6.84 -10.58
N ARG A 203 7.93 -7.74 -11.42
CA ARG A 203 7.80 -9.18 -11.21
C ARG A 203 8.95 -9.65 -10.35
N ARG A 204 8.64 -10.22 -9.20
CA ARG A 204 9.63 -10.93 -8.37
C ARG A 204 9.51 -12.40 -8.71
N GLU A 205 10.56 -12.99 -9.24
CA GLU A 205 10.65 -14.44 -9.35
C GLU A 205 10.73 -15.01 -7.93
N SER A 206 9.80 -15.89 -7.55
CA SER A 206 9.91 -16.69 -6.33
C SER A 206 11.12 -17.61 -6.51
N ARG A 207 12.16 -17.40 -5.72
CA ARG A 207 13.30 -18.33 -5.60
C ARG A 207 12.92 -19.54 -4.77
#